data_7da2ab63b70c286954b2e69d76006345
#
_entry.id   7da2ab63b70c286954b2e69d76006345
#
_cell.length_a   1.000
_cell.length_b   1.000
_cell.length_c   1.000
_cell.angle_alpha   90.00
_cell.angle_beta   90.00
_cell.angle_gamma   90.00
#
_symmetry.space_group_name_H-M   'P 1'
#
loop_
_entity.id
_entity.type
_entity.pdbx_description
1 polymer ?
#
loop_
_entity_poly.entity_id
_entity_poly.type
_entity_poly.pdbx_seq_one_letter_code
_entity_poly.pdbx_strand_id
1 'polypeptide(L)'
;MTNTTKTPWLIVAAFLFTASVYGQKPAPKSSAGPKPVIFAVLDGGKRVEPIASVSAGKLAAYEFGEEVQNKAFASLYYKPKSSYSLIFGGAADGTLAIVKSNIGTECGGASADTVSRTVKAKLTGLVMALATNTKINTSTAAYRRKPSVEERRGIEKLVSAEFAKQGASAAAVKTLRYHNLTALDVEDDGQPEFIGSYWIAPTSGERRLLFFIAEQDANGKIQFSMSEHSVVKADDVMSGDVKDLDTGVGHELLLDVLDYDADGVREIFTIGRAFEGNNYYVYKRGEGGNWSKVYETYSYRCAF
;
A
#
# COMPACT_ATOMS: atom_id res chain seq x y z
N MET A 1 -59.66 -40.75 -62.71
CA MET A 1 -58.83 -39.79 -61.92
C MET A 1 -58.59 -40.46 -60.58
N THR A 2 -57.49 -41.17 -60.42
CA THR A 2 -57.19 -42.03 -59.29
C THR A 2 -55.98 -41.49 -58.56
N ASN A 3 -56.17 -41.03 -57.37
CA ASN A 3 -55.11 -40.47 -56.50
C ASN A 3 -54.62 -41.56 -55.56
N THR A 4 -53.38 -42.00 -55.71
CA THR A 4 -52.71 -42.97 -54.86
C THR A 4 -51.85 -42.24 -53.84
N THR A 5 -52.24 -42.31 -52.60
CA THR A 5 -51.45 -41.81 -51.42
C THR A 5 -50.41 -42.86 -51.02
N LYS A 6 -49.15 -42.48 -51.07
CA LYS A 6 -47.99 -43.25 -50.54
C LYS A 6 -47.71 -42.84 -49.11
N THR A 7 -47.76 -43.76 -48.16
CA THR A 7 -47.38 -43.62 -46.78
C THR A 7 -45.87 -43.84 -46.66
N PRO A 8 -45.07 -42.92 -45.97
CA PRO A 8 -43.70 -43.22 -45.68
C PRO A 8 -43.55 -43.97 -44.36
N TRP A 9 -42.70 -44.94 -44.35
CA TRP A 9 -42.28 -45.74 -43.22
C TRP A 9 -41.34 -44.90 -42.35
N LEU A 10 -41.63 -44.72 -41.02
CA LEU A 10 -40.78 -44.14 -40.03
C LEU A 10 -39.78 -45.18 -39.51
N ILE A 11 -38.52 -45.03 -39.79
CA ILE A 11 -37.43 -45.82 -39.20
C ILE A 11 -37.06 -45.09 -37.90
N VAL A 12 -37.34 -45.71 -36.74
CA VAL A 12 -36.90 -45.25 -35.43
C VAL A 12 -35.50 -45.79 -35.19
N ALA A 13 -34.48 -44.95 -35.31
CA ALA A 13 -33.11 -45.27 -34.92
C ALA A 13 -32.96 -45.03 -33.44
N ALA A 14 -32.79 -46.07 -32.64
CA ALA A 14 -32.46 -45.98 -31.23
C ALA A 14 -30.98 -45.66 -31.07
N PHE A 15 -30.66 -44.40 -30.65
CA PHE A 15 -29.32 -44.00 -30.25
C PHE A 15 -29.08 -44.44 -28.81
N LEU A 16 -28.27 -45.46 -28.62
CA LEU A 16 -27.69 -45.82 -27.33
C LEU A 16 -26.61 -44.79 -26.95
N PHE A 17 -26.94 -43.84 -26.06
CA PHE A 17 -25.97 -42.96 -25.45
C PHE A 17 -25.18 -43.76 -24.38
N THR A 18 -23.95 -44.15 -24.71
CA THR A 18 -22.97 -44.58 -23.70
C THR A 18 -22.41 -43.32 -23.02
N ALA A 19 -22.87 -43.06 -21.80
CA ALA A 19 -22.29 -42.01 -20.95
C ALA A 19 -20.86 -42.43 -20.53
N SER A 20 -19.85 -41.93 -21.24
CA SER A 20 -18.47 -42.03 -20.80
C SER A 20 -18.30 -41.13 -19.59
N VAL A 21 -18.22 -41.71 -18.40
CA VAL A 21 -17.82 -41.02 -17.17
C VAL A 21 -16.34 -40.69 -17.32
N TYR A 22 -16.04 -39.48 -17.84
CA TYR A 22 -14.71 -38.93 -17.76
C TYR A 22 -14.42 -38.63 -16.28
N GLY A 23 -13.66 -39.53 -15.62
CA GLY A 23 -13.08 -39.24 -14.31
C GLY A 23 -12.27 -37.95 -14.39
N GLN A 24 -12.75 -36.90 -13.77
CA GLN A 24 -11.98 -35.67 -13.60
C GLN A 24 -10.71 -36.02 -12.80
N LYS A 25 -9.57 -35.99 -13.49
CA LYS A 25 -8.26 -36.09 -12.85
C LYS A 25 -8.18 -34.99 -11.79
N PRO A 26 -7.90 -35.31 -10.51
CA PRO A 26 -7.77 -34.25 -9.52
C PRO A 26 -6.74 -33.22 -10.03
N ALA A 27 -7.12 -31.95 -9.98
CA ALA A 27 -6.20 -30.88 -10.32
C ALA A 27 -4.91 -31.06 -9.52
N PRO A 28 -3.73 -30.92 -10.12
CA PRO A 28 -2.47 -31.09 -9.42
C PRO A 28 -2.46 -30.11 -8.25
N LYS A 29 -2.33 -30.63 -7.02
CA LYS A 29 -2.12 -29.79 -5.84
C LYS A 29 -0.84 -29.00 -6.10
N SER A 30 -0.98 -27.71 -6.32
CA SER A 30 0.15 -26.80 -6.42
C SER A 30 0.98 -26.94 -5.14
N SER A 31 2.16 -27.57 -5.26
CA SER A 31 3.15 -27.67 -4.19
C SER A 31 3.97 -26.38 -4.04
N ALA A 32 3.54 -25.30 -4.67
CA ALA A 32 4.17 -24.00 -4.48
C ALA A 32 3.95 -23.56 -3.03
N GLY A 33 5.04 -23.30 -2.32
CA GLY A 33 5.01 -22.70 -0.98
C GLY A 33 4.24 -21.37 -0.99
N PRO A 34 3.98 -20.77 0.19
CA PRO A 34 3.27 -19.51 0.25
C PRO A 34 3.99 -18.46 -0.61
N LYS A 35 3.20 -17.72 -1.42
CA LYS A 35 3.75 -16.62 -2.24
C LYS A 35 4.44 -15.60 -1.33
N PRO A 36 5.50 -14.93 -1.79
CA PRO A 36 6.04 -13.78 -1.08
C PRO A 36 4.96 -12.76 -0.78
N VAL A 37 4.97 -12.19 0.43
CA VAL A 37 4.01 -11.20 0.91
C VAL A 37 4.73 -9.96 1.38
N ILE A 38 4.12 -8.80 1.14
CA ILE A 38 4.54 -7.51 1.68
C ILE A 38 3.47 -7.05 2.67
N PHE A 39 3.90 -6.68 3.87
CA PHE A 39 3.07 -6.15 4.93
C PHE A 39 3.42 -4.69 5.24
N ALA A 40 2.41 -3.90 5.57
CA ALA A 40 2.57 -2.66 6.32
C ALA A 40 2.81 -2.99 7.80
N VAL A 41 3.83 -2.38 8.40
CA VAL A 41 4.15 -2.50 9.83
C VAL A 41 3.71 -1.23 10.54
N LEU A 42 2.70 -1.35 11.37
CA LEU A 42 1.93 -0.27 11.98
C LEU A 42 2.08 -0.26 13.51
N ASP A 43 1.57 0.79 14.14
CA ASP A 43 1.41 0.92 15.60
C ASP A 43 2.71 0.64 16.38
N GLY A 44 3.80 1.21 15.90
CA GLY A 44 5.11 1.01 16.53
C GLY A 44 5.64 -0.41 16.39
N GLY A 45 5.27 -1.13 15.33
CA GLY A 45 5.69 -2.49 15.07
C GLY A 45 4.87 -3.56 15.79
N LYS A 46 3.72 -3.20 16.32
CA LYS A 46 2.83 -4.11 17.06
C LYS A 46 1.72 -4.72 16.22
N ARG A 47 1.52 -4.22 15.01
CA ARG A 47 0.49 -4.68 14.09
C ARG A 47 1.01 -4.73 12.66
N VAL A 48 0.52 -5.71 11.89
CA VAL A 48 0.72 -5.78 10.44
C VAL A 48 -0.60 -5.91 9.71
N GLU A 49 -0.61 -5.38 8.49
CA GLU A 49 -1.67 -5.56 7.51
C GLU A 49 -1.05 -5.95 6.16
N PRO A 50 -1.65 -6.87 5.38
CA PRO A 50 -1.10 -7.26 4.09
C PRO A 50 -1.34 -6.16 3.06
N ILE A 51 -0.29 -5.84 2.30
CA ILE A 51 -0.39 -4.96 1.14
C ILE A 51 -0.61 -5.79 -0.12
N ALA A 52 0.30 -6.71 -0.41
CA ALA A 52 0.27 -7.48 -1.64
C ALA A 52 1.01 -8.81 -1.52
N SER A 53 0.68 -9.76 -2.38
CA SER A 53 1.58 -10.85 -2.75
C SER A 53 2.44 -10.43 -3.94
N VAL A 54 3.65 -10.98 -4.02
CA VAL A 54 4.54 -10.79 -5.16
C VAL A 54 4.60 -12.08 -5.97
N SER A 55 4.37 -11.98 -7.28
CA SER A 55 4.47 -13.12 -8.19
C SER A 55 5.03 -12.67 -9.54
N ALA A 56 6.17 -13.22 -9.93
CA ALA A 56 6.85 -12.87 -11.18
C ALA A 56 7.01 -11.33 -11.37
N GLY A 57 7.47 -10.63 -10.33
CA GLY A 57 7.67 -9.18 -10.35
C GLY A 57 6.37 -8.35 -10.41
N LYS A 58 5.22 -8.95 -10.08
CA LYS A 58 3.93 -8.24 -10.07
C LYS A 58 3.30 -8.31 -8.68
N LEU A 59 2.68 -7.20 -8.29
CA LEU A 59 1.86 -7.11 -7.08
C LEU A 59 0.45 -7.62 -7.37
N ALA A 60 -0.10 -8.36 -6.42
CA ALA A 60 -1.49 -8.81 -6.45
C ALA A 60 -2.12 -8.65 -5.07
N ALA A 61 -3.31 -8.08 -5.03
CA ALA A 61 -4.08 -7.91 -3.82
C ALA A 61 -4.52 -9.27 -3.24
N TYR A 62 -4.77 -9.28 -1.94
CA TYR A 62 -5.49 -10.35 -1.27
C TYR A 62 -6.96 -9.98 -1.18
N GLU A 63 -7.81 -10.92 -1.52
CA GLU A 63 -9.25 -10.78 -1.30
C GLU A 63 -9.60 -11.23 0.12
N PHE A 64 -10.20 -10.35 0.89
CA PHE A 64 -10.73 -10.61 2.22
C PHE A 64 -12.24 -10.38 2.21
N GLY A 65 -12.95 -11.13 3.02
CA GLY A 65 -14.41 -11.07 3.13
C GLY A 65 -15.03 -12.45 3.33
N GLU A 66 -14.56 -13.43 2.57
CA GLU A 66 -15.02 -14.82 2.71
C GLU A 66 -14.24 -15.55 3.80
N GLU A 67 -14.93 -16.23 4.69
CA GLU A 67 -14.34 -16.93 5.85
C GLU A 67 -13.25 -17.93 5.43
N VAL A 68 -13.48 -18.64 4.31
CA VAL A 68 -12.53 -19.65 3.78
C VAL A 68 -11.23 -18.98 3.33
N GLN A 69 -11.32 -17.85 2.61
CA GLN A 69 -10.16 -17.08 2.15
C GLN A 69 -9.39 -16.51 3.33
N ASN A 70 -10.10 -15.94 4.29
CA ASN A 70 -9.54 -15.37 5.51
C ASN A 70 -8.77 -16.43 6.33
N LYS A 71 -9.37 -17.59 6.56
CA LYS A 71 -8.72 -18.73 7.24
C LYS A 71 -7.51 -19.25 6.47
N ALA A 72 -7.60 -19.35 5.15
CA ALA A 72 -6.49 -19.79 4.30
C ALA A 72 -5.31 -18.81 4.43
N PHE A 73 -5.55 -17.50 4.33
CA PHE A 73 -4.52 -16.48 4.50
C PHE A 73 -3.87 -16.57 5.89
N ALA A 74 -4.68 -16.59 6.96
CA ALA A 74 -4.17 -16.67 8.33
C ALA A 74 -3.34 -17.94 8.56
N SER A 75 -3.76 -19.08 7.99
CA SER A 75 -3.04 -20.34 8.10
C SER A 75 -1.68 -20.35 7.39
N LEU A 76 -1.51 -19.52 6.35
CA LEU A 76 -0.27 -19.41 5.59
C LEU A 76 0.69 -18.38 6.20
N TYR A 77 0.17 -17.21 6.58
CA TYR A 77 0.99 -16.03 6.89
C TYR A 77 0.91 -15.59 8.37
N TYR A 78 -0.16 -15.91 9.10
CA TYR A 78 -0.38 -15.42 10.46
C TYR A 78 -0.29 -16.51 11.54
N LYS A 79 0.48 -17.56 11.26
CA LYS A 79 0.79 -18.56 12.30
C LYS A 79 1.60 -17.90 13.41
N PRO A 80 1.26 -18.11 14.69
CA PRO A 80 2.08 -17.65 15.80
C PRO A 80 3.55 -18.11 15.63
N LYS A 81 4.48 -17.20 15.88
CA LYS A 81 5.93 -17.36 15.71
C LYS A 81 6.45 -17.37 14.26
N SER A 82 5.58 -17.26 13.23
CA SER A 82 6.06 -16.95 11.88
C SER A 82 6.84 -15.63 11.92
N SER A 83 7.98 -15.59 11.24
CA SER A 83 8.89 -14.45 11.24
C SER A 83 9.08 -13.90 9.84
N TYR A 84 9.20 -12.58 9.75
CA TYR A 84 9.39 -11.82 8.52
C TYR A 84 10.59 -10.88 8.67
N SER A 85 11.27 -10.58 7.57
CA SER A 85 12.27 -9.51 7.55
C SER A 85 11.57 -8.17 7.67
N LEU A 86 11.95 -7.37 8.65
CA LEU A 86 11.51 -5.99 8.79
C LEU A 86 12.38 -5.10 7.89
N ILE A 87 11.74 -4.23 7.10
CA ILE A 87 12.40 -3.35 6.14
C ILE A 87 12.28 -1.93 6.64
N PHE A 88 13.41 -1.23 6.71
CA PHE A 88 13.46 0.18 7.05
C PHE A 88 14.56 0.88 6.23
N GLY A 89 14.16 1.91 5.49
CA GLY A 89 15.07 2.57 4.55
C GLY A 89 15.45 1.68 3.37
N GLY A 90 14.54 0.81 2.89
CA GLY A 90 14.77 -0.09 1.77
C GLY A 90 15.66 -1.29 2.08
N ALA A 91 16.06 -1.48 3.34
CA ALA A 91 16.96 -2.56 3.75
C ALA A 91 16.39 -3.37 4.93
N ALA A 92 16.89 -4.59 5.11
CA ALA A 92 16.56 -5.39 6.27
C ALA A 92 17.08 -4.71 7.56
N ASP A 93 16.18 -4.39 8.48
CA ASP A 93 16.51 -3.72 9.76
C ASP A 93 16.09 -4.56 10.98
N GLY A 94 15.93 -5.84 10.79
CA GLY A 94 15.57 -6.74 11.88
C GLY A 94 14.47 -7.72 11.50
N THR A 95 13.68 -8.11 12.49
CA THR A 95 12.64 -9.13 12.33
C THR A 95 11.32 -8.71 12.95
N LEU A 96 10.25 -9.25 12.39
CA LEU A 96 8.90 -9.13 12.90
C LEU A 96 8.32 -10.54 13.07
N ALA A 97 7.82 -10.84 14.26
CA ALA A 97 7.20 -12.13 14.56
C ALA A 97 5.70 -11.98 14.80
N ILE A 98 4.90 -12.87 14.23
CA ILE A 98 3.46 -12.94 14.47
C ILE A 98 3.19 -13.46 15.90
N VAL A 99 2.32 -12.76 16.61
CA VAL A 99 1.81 -13.14 17.94
C VAL A 99 0.45 -13.80 17.78
N LYS A 100 -0.49 -13.10 17.09
CA LYS A 100 -1.88 -13.55 16.96
C LYS A 100 -2.50 -12.97 15.69
N SER A 101 -3.27 -13.77 14.97
CA SER A 101 -4.14 -13.31 13.89
C SER A 101 -5.39 -12.62 14.45
N ASN A 102 -5.77 -11.49 13.87
CA ASN A 102 -7.02 -10.78 14.15
C ASN A 102 -8.08 -11.03 13.05
N ILE A 103 -7.76 -11.80 12.02
CA ILE A 103 -8.71 -12.18 10.96
C ILE A 103 -9.84 -13.00 11.58
N GLY A 104 -11.08 -12.59 11.29
CA GLY A 104 -12.29 -13.24 11.81
C GLY A 104 -12.69 -12.79 13.22
N THR A 105 -11.98 -11.83 13.83
CA THR A 105 -12.44 -11.12 15.03
C THR A 105 -13.25 -9.90 14.62
N GLU A 106 -14.17 -9.47 15.48
CA GLU A 106 -14.89 -8.22 15.28
C GLU A 106 -13.89 -7.06 15.11
N CYS A 107 -14.06 -6.27 14.07
CA CYS A 107 -13.19 -5.13 13.73
C CYS A 107 -11.68 -5.44 13.52
N GLY A 108 -11.30 -6.71 13.50
CA GLY A 108 -9.89 -7.11 13.34
C GLY A 108 -9.33 -6.88 11.94
N GLY A 109 -10.20 -6.77 10.94
CA GLY A 109 -9.80 -6.63 9.54
C GLY A 109 -8.87 -7.76 9.10
N ALA A 110 -7.97 -7.45 8.19
CA ALA A 110 -6.94 -8.38 7.71
C ALA A 110 -5.63 -8.27 8.51
N SER A 111 -5.67 -7.92 9.80
CA SER A 111 -4.48 -7.63 10.59
C SER A 111 -3.99 -8.81 11.45
N ALA A 112 -2.77 -8.68 11.96
CA ALA A 112 -2.24 -9.52 13.01
C ALA A 112 -1.43 -8.69 14.02
N ASP A 113 -1.45 -9.13 15.29
CA ASP A 113 -0.58 -8.61 16.33
C ASP A 113 0.83 -9.17 16.16
N THR A 114 1.82 -8.31 16.41
CA THR A 114 3.22 -8.63 16.15
C THR A 114 4.15 -8.14 17.26
N VAL A 115 5.35 -8.70 17.26
CA VAL A 115 6.51 -8.17 18.00
C VAL A 115 7.62 -7.90 16.99
N SER A 116 8.05 -6.65 16.91
CA SER A 116 9.18 -6.25 16.09
C SER A 116 10.47 -6.15 16.91
N ARG A 117 11.59 -6.52 16.27
CA ARG A 117 12.95 -6.32 16.79
C ARG A 117 13.72 -5.58 15.70
N THR A 118 13.95 -4.29 15.92
CA THR A 118 14.67 -3.41 15.01
C THR A 118 16.12 -3.27 15.40
N VAL A 119 17.00 -3.01 14.42
CA VAL A 119 18.42 -2.70 14.63
C VAL A 119 18.65 -1.19 14.72
N LYS A 120 18.10 -0.43 13.76
CA LYS A 120 18.27 1.03 13.65
C LYS A 120 16.93 1.78 13.75
N ALA A 121 15.85 1.19 13.22
CA ALA A 121 14.55 1.84 13.16
C ALA A 121 13.98 2.12 14.55
N LYS A 122 13.38 3.31 14.67
CA LYS A 122 12.55 3.68 15.83
C LYS A 122 11.11 3.86 15.33
N LEU A 123 10.33 2.80 15.44
CA LEU A 123 8.93 2.77 15.01
C LEU A 123 8.05 3.45 16.06
N THR A 124 8.00 4.78 16.05
CA THR A 124 7.22 5.58 17.00
C THR A 124 6.34 6.59 16.27
N GLY A 125 5.17 6.88 16.81
CA GLY A 125 4.21 7.80 16.18
C GLY A 125 3.78 7.32 14.79
N LEU A 126 3.99 8.16 13.78
CA LEU A 126 3.67 7.86 12.38
C LEU A 126 4.89 7.32 11.59
N VAL A 127 5.93 6.86 12.27
CA VAL A 127 7.06 6.17 11.63
C VAL A 127 6.68 4.69 11.49
N MET A 128 6.56 4.26 10.26
CA MET A 128 6.14 2.92 9.86
C MET A 128 7.26 2.23 9.07
N ALA A 129 7.06 0.97 8.72
CA ALA A 129 8.01 0.14 8.01
C ALA A 129 7.26 -0.86 7.10
N LEU A 130 8.00 -1.67 6.36
CA LEU A 130 7.48 -2.85 5.68
C LEU A 130 7.98 -4.12 6.35
N ALA A 131 7.31 -5.24 6.08
CA ALA A 131 7.83 -6.56 6.41
C ALA A 131 7.54 -7.54 5.27
N THR A 132 8.44 -8.49 5.03
CA THR A 132 8.28 -9.45 3.94
C THR A 132 9.02 -10.75 4.22
N ASN A 133 8.60 -11.83 3.54
CA ASN A 133 9.33 -13.08 3.44
C ASN A 133 10.06 -13.25 2.09
N THR A 134 10.08 -12.20 1.27
CA THR A 134 10.90 -12.17 0.05
C THR A 134 12.39 -12.06 0.40
N LYS A 135 13.23 -12.71 -0.39
CA LYS A 135 14.67 -12.42 -0.34
C LYS A 135 14.87 -11.00 -0.86
N ILE A 136 15.41 -10.16 -0.02
CA ILE A 136 15.69 -8.78 -0.36
C ILE A 136 17.13 -8.70 -0.81
N ASN A 137 17.38 -8.21 -2.03
CA ASN A 137 18.71 -7.86 -2.49
C ASN A 137 19.12 -6.53 -1.86
N THR A 138 19.56 -6.58 -0.60
CA THR A 138 20.00 -5.38 0.10
C THR A 138 21.51 -5.27 0.00
N SER A 139 22.04 -4.72 -1.08
CA SER A 139 23.46 -4.41 -1.17
C SER A 139 23.83 -3.12 -0.43
N THR A 140 22.91 -2.16 -0.31
CA THR A 140 23.11 -0.90 0.41
C THR A 140 21.81 -0.50 1.11
N ALA A 141 21.89 -0.17 2.39
CA ALA A 141 20.76 0.41 3.09
C ALA A 141 20.56 1.85 2.61
N ALA A 142 19.46 2.14 1.94
CA ALA A 142 19.06 3.51 1.73
C ALA A 142 18.88 4.16 3.11
N TYR A 143 19.61 5.24 3.36
CA TYR A 143 19.60 5.87 4.68
C TYR A 143 18.37 6.75 4.85
N ARG A 144 17.36 6.25 5.55
CA ARG A 144 16.16 7.02 5.91
C ARG A 144 16.49 8.02 7.03
N ARG A 145 16.35 9.30 6.76
CA ARG A 145 16.68 10.38 7.70
C ARG A 145 15.64 11.51 7.66
N LYS A 146 15.72 12.38 8.65
CA LYS A 146 15.03 13.67 8.57
C LYS A 146 15.82 14.57 7.59
N PRO A 147 15.13 15.39 6.79
CA PRO A 147 15.80 16.43 6.02
C PRO A 147 16.61 17.38 6.90
N SER A 148 17.70 17.92 6.37
CA SER A 148 18.45 19.00 7.01
C SER A 148 17.60 20.26 7.16
N VAL A 149 18.08 21.25 7.87
CA VAL A 149 17.37 22.53 8.04
C VAL A 149 17.20 23.25 6.69
N GLU A 150 18.22 23.19 5.84
CA GLU A 150 18.23 23.82 4.51
C GLU A 150 17.26 23.09 3.57
N GLU A 151 17.32 21.75 3.51
CA GLU A 151 16.41 20.93 2.73
C GLU A 151 14.96 21.18 3.16
N ARG A 152 14.70 21.14 4.45
CA ARG A 152 13.36 21.40 4.99
C ARG A 152 12.86 22.80 4.62
N ARG A 153 13.71 23.84 4.71
CA ARG A 153 13.32 25.20 4.32
C ARG A 153 12.98 25.28 2.83
N GLY A 154 13.77 24.60 1.98
CA GLY A 154 13.49 24.49 0.54
C GLY A 154 12.15 23.84 0.27
N ILE A 155 11.86 22.71 0.94
CA ILE A 155 10.59 21.97 0.84
C ILE A 155 9.43 22.84 1.31
N GLU A 156 9.51 23.47 2.48
CA GLU A 156 8.43 24.32 3.01
C GLU A 156 8.13 25.51 2.10
N LYS A 157 9.15 26.07 1.43
CA LYS A 157 8.95 27.11 0.42
C LYS A 157 8.20 26.56 -0.81
N LEU A 158 8.59 25.36 -1.30
CA LEU A 158 7.95 24.71 -2.43
C LEU A 158 6.49 24.36 -2.13
N VAL A 159 6.23 23.75 -0.97
CA VAL A 159 4.89 23.38 -0.49
C VAL A 159 3.99 24.62 -0.31
N SER A 160 4.55 25.69 0.27
CA SER A 160 3.82 26.96 0.44
C SER A 160 3.43 27.60 -0.89
N ALA A 161 4.32 27.53 -1.88
CA ALA A 161 4.04 28.03 -3.23
C ALA A 161 2.95 27.19 -3.91
N GLU A 162 2.95 25.87 -3.71
CA GLU A 162 1.92 24.99 -4.28
C GLU A 162 0.55 25.27 -3.65
N PHE A 163 0.43 25.39 -2.32
CA PHE A 163 -0.84 25.78 -1.70
C PHE A 163 -1.33 27.16 -2.17
N ALA A 164 -0.42 28.13 -2.35
CA ALA A 164 -0.79 29.44 -2.89
C ALA A 164 -1.29 29.35 -4.34
N LYS A 165 -0.66 28.53 -5.18
CA LYS A 165 -1.09 28.23 -6.55
C LYS A 165 -2.49 27.59 -6.58
N GLN A 166 -2.80 26.76 -5.57
CA GLN A 166 -4.12 26.17 -5.35
C GLN A 166 -5.14 27.15 -4.70
N GLY A 167 -4.83 28.43 -4.65
CA GLY A 167 -5.73 29.48 -4.17
C GLY A 167 -5.78 29.64 -2.64
N ALA A 168 -4.83 29.10 -1.89
CA ALA A 168 -4.74 29.35 -0.46
C ALA A 168 -4.27 30.79 -0.19
N SER A 169 -4.92 31.49 0.77
CA SER A 169 -4.48 32.80 1.21
C SER A 169 -3.14 32.74 1.95
N ALA A 170 -2.40 33.85 1.98
CA ALA A 170 -1.17 33.96 2.76
C ALA A 170 -1.38 33.66 4.26
N ALA A 171 -2.56 33.96 4.80
CA ALA A 171 -2.93 33.64 6.18
C ALA A 171 -3.10 32.13 6.38
N ALA A 172 -3.74 31.43 5.42
CA ALA A 172 -3.90 29.97 5.45
C ALA A 172 -2.54 29.26 5.34
N VAL A 173 -1.65 29.72 4.47
CA VAL A 173 -0.30 29.14 4.32
C VAL A 173 0.52 29.24 5.61
N LYS A 174 0.31 30.24 6.45
CA LYS A 174 0.95 30.35 7.77
C LYS A 174 0.56 29.24 8.76
N THR A 175 -0.53 28.50 8.49
CA THR A 175 -0.94 27.34 9.29
C THR A 175 -0.25 26.05 8.89
N LEU A 176 0.73 26.09 7.99
CA LEU A 176 1.43 24.95 7.44
C LEU A 176 1.93 23.98 8.51
N ARG A 177 1.58 22.71 8.37
CA ARG A 177 1.99 21.61 9.23
C ARG A 177 2.32 20.38 8.39
N TYR A 178 2.97 19.39 8.98
CA TYR A 178 3.24 18.12 8.34
C TYR A 178 3.08 16.96 9.32
N HIS A 179 2.75 15.78 8.79
CA HIS A 179 2.69 14.53 9.55
C HIS A 179 3.96 13.70 9.38
N ASN A 180 4.47 13.59 8.16
CA ASN A 180 5.78 13.02 7.91
C ASN A 180 6.54 13.85 6.88
N LEU A 181 7.85 13.79 6.99
CA LEU A 181 8.79 14.30 6.01
C LEU A 181 10.10 13.53 6.16
N THR A 182 10.46 12.82 5.11
CA THR A 182 11.60 11.91 5.11
C THR A 182 12.49 12.22 3.91
N ALA A 183 13.81 12.20 4.12
CA ALA A 183 14.81 12.17 3.07
C ALA A 183 15.32 10.73 2.97
N LEU A 184 15.35 10.17 1.77
CA LEU A 184 15.67 8.77 1.50
C LEU A 184 16.21 8.65 0.08
N ASP A 185 17.42 8.13 -0.09
CA ASP A 185 18.00 7.83 -1.39
C ASP A 185 17.34 6.55 -1.94
N VAL A 186 16.31 6.73 -2.77
CA VAL A 186 15.50 5.64 -3.29
C VAL A 186 16.19 4.95 -4.47
N GLU A 187 16.99 5.69 -5.24
CA GLU A 187 17.62 5.23 -6.48
C GLU A 187 19.09 4.80 -6.31
N ASP A 188 19.68 4.96 -5.10
CA ASP A 188 21.11 4.73 -4.82
C ASP A 188 22.04 5.61 -5.68
N ASP A 189 21.59 6.82 -6.03
CA ASP A 189 22.37 7.80 -6.80
C ASP A 189 23.16 8.79 -5.89
N GLY A 190 22.96 8.68 -4.58
CA GLY A 190 23.57 9.53 -3.57
C GLY A 190 22.81 10.83 -3.31
N GLN A 191 21.70 11.09 -4.01
CA GLN A 191 20.80 12.21 -3.76
C GLN A 191 19.53 11.70 -3.10
N PRO A 192 19.00 12.38 -2.09
CA PRO A 192 17.78 11.94 -1.45
C PRO A 192 16.53 12.43 -2.20
N GLU A 193 15.54 11.56 -2.34
CA GLU A 193 14.16 11.94 -2.54
C GLU A 193 13.58 12.41 -1.20
N PHE A 194 12.69 13.42 -1.30
CA PHE A 194 11.94 13.94 -0.17
C PHE A 194 10.48 13.48 -0.29
N ILE A 195 10.03 12.65 0.64
CA ILE A 195 8.67 12.15 0.67
C ILE A 195 7.97 12.79 1.86
N GLY A 196 6.87 13.49 1.60
CA GLY A 196 6.21 14.28 2.63
C GLY A 196 4.70 14.38 2.49
N SER A 197 4.05 14.57 3.64
CA SER A 197 2.62 14.88 3.76
C SER A 197 2.43 16.14 4.58
N TYR A 198 1.98 17.19 3.92
CA TYR A 198 1.74 18.50 4.51
C TYR A 198 0.27 18.88 4.44
N TRP A 199 -0.13 19.79 5.29
CA TRP A 199 -1.48 20.32 5.29
C TRP A 199 -1.56 21.76 5.83
N ILE A 200 -2.64 22.44 5.47
CA ILE A 200 -3.03 23.75 5.99
C ILE A 200 -4.49 23.75 6.44
N ALA A 201 -4.82 24.65 7.34
CA ALA A 201 -6.17 24.89 7.84
C ALA A 201 -6.68 26.27 7.38
N PRO A 202 -7.25 26.43 6.16
CA PRO A 202 -7.74 27.70 5.69
C PRO A 202 -8.86 28.27 6.56
N THR A 203 -9.71 27.38 7.09
CA THR A 203 -10.79 27.69 8.03
C THR A 203 -10.90 26.62 9.11
N SER A 204 -11.78 26.81 10.09
CA SER A 204 -12.07 25.78 11.08
C SER A 204 -12.74 24.53 10.48
N GLY A 205 -13.44 24.68 9.35
CA GLY A 205 -14.20 23.62 8.67
C GLY A 205 -13.52 23.08 7.38
N GLU A 206 -12.27 23.44 7.10
CA GLU A 206 -11.57 22.99 5.89
C GLU A 206 -10.12 22.62 6.20
N ARG A 207 -9.64 21.54 5.57
CA ARG A 207 -8.24 21.16 5.49
C ARG A 207 -7.85 20.98 4.02
N ARG A 208 -6.65 21.46 3.68
CA ARG A 208 -6.02 21.16 2.39
C ARG A 208 -4.81 20.33 2.64
N LEU A 209 -4.73 19.19 1.97
CA LEU A 209 -3.71 18.17 2.15
C LEU A 209 -2.84 18.11 0.89
N LEU A 210 -1.55 17.85 1.08
CA LEU A 210 -0.60 17.68 -0.01
C LEU A 210 0.31 16.51 0.34
N PHE A 211 0.26 15.43 -0.44
CA PHE A 211 1.28 14.40 -0.48
C PHE A 211 2.21 14.65 -1.67
N PHE A 212 3.50 14.39 -1.52
CA PHE A 212 4.47 14.61 -2.60
C PHE A 212 5.69 13.70 -2.49
N ILE A 213 6.31 13.51 -3.65
CA ILE A 213 7.69 13.07 -3.83
C ILE A 213 8.41 14.21 -4.52
N ALA A 214 9.54 14.65 -3.97
CA ALA A 214 10.35 15.76 -4.49
C ALA A 214 11.81 15.38 -4.54
N GLU A 215 12.57 15.99 -5.44
CA GLU A 215 13.97 15.73 -5.72
C GLU A 215 14.73 17.02 -5.85
N GLN A 216 16.05 16.96 -5.73
CA GLN A 216 16.93 18.07 -6.07
C GLN A 216 17.35 17.98 -7.54
N ASP A 217 17.24 19.09 -8.26
CA ASP A 217 17.83 19.19 -9.59
C ASP A 217 19.37 19.37 -9.51
N ALA A 218 20.04 19.36 -10.64
CA ALA A 218 21.48 19.51 -10.74
C ALA A 218 22.02 20.83 -10.11
N ASN A 219 21.16 21.81 -9.86
CA ASN A 219 21.50 23.09 -9.22
C ASN A 219 21.18 23.08 -7.71
N GLY A 220 20.74 21.96 -7.16
CA GLY A 220 20.32 21.80 -5.77
C GLY A 220 18.95 22.40 -5.45
N LYS A 221 18.16 22.78 -6.46
CA LYS A 221 16.80 23.28 -6.27
C LYS A 221 15.82 22.10 -6.14
N ILE A 222 15.02 22.13 -5.06
CA ILE A 222 14.00 21.11 -4.81
C ILE A 222 12.78 21.39 -5.69
N GLN A 223 12.27 20.34 -6.34
CA GLN A 223 11.08 20.35 -7.17
C GLN A 223 10.26 19.08 -6.98
N PHE A 224 8.95 19.16 -7.20
CA PHE A 224 8.10 17.96 -7.19
C PHE A 224 8.35 17.12 -8.43
N SER A 225 8.61 15.84 -8.23
CA SER A 225 8.51 14.80 -9.26
C SER A 225 7.13 14.15 -9.27
N MET A 226 6.39 14.25 -8.14
CA MET A 226 4.98 13.89 -8.02
C MET A 226 4.33 14.68 -6.88
N SER A 227 3.08 15.09 -7.05
CA SER A 227 2.27 15.68 -5.97
C SER A 227 0.79 15.40 -6.14
N GLU A 228 0.12 15.06 -5.05
CA GLU A 228 -1.33 14.90 -4.98
C GLU A 228 -1.89 15.88 -3.96
N HIS A 229 -2.93 16.61 -4.35
CA HIS A 229 -3.58 17.63 -3.54
C HIS A 229 -5.05 17.31 -3.34
N SER A 230 -5.55 17.47 -2.11
CA SER A 230 -6.96 17.31 -1.79
C SER A 230 -7.46 18.41 -0.88
N VAL A 231 -8.77 18.71 -1.00
CA VAL A 231 -9.49 19.62 -0.13
C VAL A 231 -10.57 18.82 0.57
N VAL A 232 -10.59 18.87 1.90
CA VAL A 232 -11.53 18.12 2.74
C VAL A 232 -12.30 19.13 3.60
N LYS A 233 -13.61 19.08 3.54
CA LYS A 233 -14.51 19.89 4.35
C LYS A 233 -15.18 19.04 5.43
N ALA A 234 -15.82 19.70 6.39
CA ALA A 234 -16.50 19.02 7.49
C ALA A 234 -17.54 18.01 7.00
N ASP A 235 -18.28 18.34 5.94
CA ASP A 235 -19.30 17.45 5.34
C ASP A 235 -18.71 16.21 4.65
N ASP A 236 -17.41 16.22 4.35
CA ASP A 236 -16.71 15.10 3.72
C ASP A 236 -16.12 14.13 4.77
N VAL A 237 -16.20 14.49 6.06
CA VAL A 237 -15.63 13.72 7.16
C VAL A 237 -16.73 12.96 7.89
N MET A 238 -16.55 11.65 8.09
CA MET A 238 -17.55 10.78 8.73
C MET A 238 -18.00 11.29 10.11
N SER A 239 -17.09 11.83 10.92
CA SER A 239 -17.40 12.42 12.22
C SER A 239 -18.02 13.82 12.14
N GLY A 240 -17.97 14.47 10.98
CA GLY A 240 -18.32 15.88 10.82
C GLY A 240 -17.27 16.87 11.37
N ASP A 241 -16.14 16.41 11.88
CA ASP A 241 -15.06 17.25 12.42
C ASP A 241 -13.74 17.08 11.65
N VAL A 242 -13.35 18.10 10.89
CA VAL A 242 -12.08 18.11 10.15
C VAL A 242 -10.84 18.02 11.04
N LYS A 243 -10.96 18.18 12.38
CA LYS A 243 -9.85 18.02 13.30
C LYS A 243 -9.34 16.57 13.38
N ASP A 244 -10.14 15.60 12.98
CA ASP A 244 -9.68 14.22 12.88
C ASP A 244 -8.54 14.08 11.88
N LEU A 245 -8.52 14.93 10.83
CA LEU A 245 -7.40 14.96 9.89
C LEU A 245 -6.11 15.46 10.54
N ASP A 246 -6.20 16.27 11.59
CA ASP A 246 -5.03 16.78 12.32
C ASP A 246 -4.26 15.65 13.03
N THR A 247 -4.85 14.45 13.15
CA THR A 247 -4.23 13.24 13.70
C THR A 247 -3.59 12.33 12.63
N GLY A 248 -3.70 12.70 11.36
CA GLY A 248 -3.19 11.95 10.22
C GLY A 248 -4.23 11.09 9.49
N VAL A 249 -5.49 11.09 9.91
CA VAL A 249 -6.60 10.51 9.14
C VAL A 249 -6.81 11.34 7.88
N GLY A 250 -7.12 10.71 6.76
CA GLY A 250 -7.24 11.36 5.45
C GLY A 250 -5.90 11.68 4.78
N HIS A 251 -4.77 11.43 5.43
CA HIS A 251 -3.45 11.71 4.89
C HIS A 251 -2.79 10.46 4.30
N GLU A 252 -2.04 10.68 3.23
CA GLU A 252 -1.11 9.69 2.71
C GLU A 252 0.25 9.85 3.37
N LEU A 253 0.81 8.74 3.87
CA LEU A 253 2.05 8.71 4.65
C LEU A 253 3.00 7.64 4.11
N LEU A 254 4.31 7.91 4.16
CA LEU A 254 5.32 6.92 3.79
C LEU A 254 5.30 5.71 4.74
N LEU A 255 5.22 4.51 4.21
CA LEU A 255 5.57 3.26 4.90
C LEU A 255 7.08 3.04 4.82
N ASP A 256 7.58 2.70 3.64
CA ASP A 256 9.01 2.55 3.32
C ASP A 256 9.19 2.34 1.81
N VAL A 257 10.40 1.92 1.40
CA VAL A 257 10.72 1.59 0.02
C VAL A 257 11.19 0.13 -0.07
N LEU A 258 10.97 -0.49 -1.22
CA LEU A 258 11.37 -1.87 -1.48
C LEU A 258 11.46 -2.13 -2.99
N ASP A 259 12.57 -2.66 -3.46
CA ASP A 259 12.68 -3.24 -4.80
C ASP A 259 11.99 -4.62 -4.78
N TYR A 260 10.69 -4.64 -5.10
CA TYR A 260 9.88 -5.87 -5.00
C TYR A 260 9.97 -6.72 -6.27
N ASP A 261 10.32 -6.16 -7.40
CA ASP A 261 10.40 -6.86 -8.68
C ASP A 261 11.85 -7.14 -9.14
N ALA A 262 12.82 -6.70 -8.33
CA ALA A 262 14.26 -6.93 -8.52
C ALA A 262 14.82 -6.29 -9.81
N ASP A 263 14.26 -5.15 -10.22
CA ASP A 263 14.77 -4.39 -11.37
C ASP A 263 15.90 -3.40 -11.01
N GLY A 264 16.19 -3.26 -9.71
CA GLY A 264 17.26 -2.41 -9.18
C GLY A 264 16.78 -1.01 -8.77
N VAL A 265 15.52 -0.67 -9.01
CA VAL A 265 14.89 0.58 -8.57
C VAL A 265 13.91 0.25 -7.44
N ARG A 266 13.98 0.99 -6.33
CA ARG A 266 13.02 0.77 -5.22
C ARG A 266 11.72 1.49 -5.50
N GLU A 267 10.60 0.81 -5.26
CA GLU A 267 9.29 1.43 -5.23
C GLU A 267 9.01 2.04 -3.86
N ILE A 268 8.22 3.12 -3.87
CA ILE A 268 7.77 3.80 -2.66
C ILE A 268 6.41 3.25 -2.26
N PHE A 269 6.32 2.72 -1.04
CA PHE A 269 5.09 2.20 -0.44
C PHE A 269 4.53 3.22 0.53
N THR A 270 3.25 3.52 0.41
CA THR A 270 2.54 4.48 1.26
C THR A 270 1.26 3.91 1.83
N ILE A 271 0.70 4.60 2.80
CA ILE A 271 -0.57 4.33 3.42
C ILE A 271 -1.43 5.60 3.44
N GLY A 272 -2.60 5.54 2.84
CA GLY A 272 -3.67 6.51 3.02
C GLY A 272 -4.53 6.07 4.21
N ARG A 273 -4.47 6.82 5.31
CA ARG A 273 -5.23 6.47 6.52
C ARG A 273 -6.68 6.92 6.39
N ALA A 274 -7.61 6.00 6.51
CA ALA A 274 -9.05 6.27 6.51
C ALA A 274 -9.67 5.97 7.88
N PHE A 275 -10.92 6.36 8.09
CA PHE A 275 -11.68 6.06 9.31
C PHE A 275 -11.92 4.56 9.47
N GLU A 276 -12.34 3.89 8.39
CA GLU A 276 -12.72 2.48 8.38
C GLU A 276 -11.68 1.59 7.72
N GLY A 277 -10.41 1.95 7.78
CA GLY A 277 -9.35 1.13 7.20
C GLY A 277 -8.18 1.93 6.69
N ASN A 278 -7.44 1.35 5.77
CA ASN A 278 -6.28 1.96 5.16
C ASN A 278 -6.26 1.66 3.65
N ASN A 279 -5.90 2.64 2.85
CA ASN A 279 -5.50 2.42 1.47
C ASN A 279 -3.99 2.24 1.42
N TYR A 280 -3.51 1.35 0.58
CA TYR A 280 -2.08 1.16 0.34
C TYR A 280 -1.78 1.46 -1.11
N TYR A 281 -0.74 2.26 -1.34
CA TYR A 281 -0.31 2.65 -2.67
C TYR A 281 1.14 2.26 -2.89
N VAL A 282 1.49 1.99 -4.15
CA VAL A 282 2.89 1.78 -4.56
C VAL A 282 3.17 2.68 -5.74
N TYR A 283 4.23 3.45 -5.62
CA TYR A 283 4.72 4.34 -6.67
C TYR A 283 5.99 3.78 -7.26
N LYS A 284 6.06 3.81 -8.57
CA LYS A 284 7.24 3.42 -9.34
C LYS A 284 7.73 4.59 -10.18
N ARG A 285 9.05 4.71 -10.31
CA ARG A 285 9.67 5.68 -11.17
C ARG A 285 9.61 5.22 -12.61
N GLY A 286 9.12 6.08 -13.51
CA GLY A 286 9.09 5.83 -14.94
C GLY A 286 10.36 6.30 -15.63
N GLU A 287 10.56 5.91 -16.91
CA GLU A 287 11.73 6.28 -17.73
C GLU A 287 11.98 7.80 -17.82
N GLY A 288 10.93 8.63 -17.65
CA GLY A 288 11.02 10.08 -17.65
C GLY A 288 11.37 10.72 -16.30
N GLY A 289 11.71 9.92 -15.27
CA GLY A 289 12.01 10.40 -13.92
C GLY A 289 10.79 10.75 -13.07
N ASN A 290 9.58 10.68 -13.61
CA ASN A 290 8.36 10.96 -12.86
C ASN A 290 7.87 9.71 -12.11
N TRP A 291 7.37 9.92 -10.92
CA TRP A 291 6.73 8.86 -10.13
C TRP A 291 5.27 8.71 -10.52
N SER A 292 4.81 7.47 -10.61
CA SER A 292 3.40 7.14 -10.89
C SER A 292 2.91 6.02 -9.98
N LYS A 293 1.65 6.09 -9.59
CA LYS A 293 0.97 5.05 -8.83
C LYS A 293 0.77 3.82 -9.73
N VAL A 294 1.39 2.69 -9.37
CA VAL A 294 1.31 1.43 -10.13
C VAL A 294 0.47 0.37 -9.43
N TYR A 295 0.13 0.58 -8.17
CA TYR A 295 -0.67 -0.37 -7.40
C TYR A 295 -1.47 0.35 -6.31
N GLU A 296 -2.69 -0.15 -6.08
CA GLU A 296 -3.56 0.31 -5.00
C GLU A 296 -4.36 -0.87 -4.44
N THR A 297 -4.53 -0.91 -3.13
CA THR A 297 -5.41 -1.86 -2.42
C THR A 297 -5.94 -1.25 -1.14
N TYR A 298 -6.98 -1.85 -0.59
CA TYR A 298 -7.67 -1.37 0.60
C TYR A 298 -7.76 -2.47 1.66
N SER A 299 -7.56 -2.11 2.93
CA SER A 299 -7.77 -2.96 4.10
C SER A 299 -8.84 -2.36 4.99
N TYR A 300 -10.02 -2.99 5.00
CA TYR A 300 -11.15 -2.56 5.83
C TYR A 300 -10.96 -2.96 7.30
N ARG A 301 -11.40 -2.10 8.19
CA ARG A 301 -11.60 -2.36 9.61
C ARG A 301 -12.72 -1.46 10.11
N CYS A 302 -13.33 -1.77 11.27
CA CYS A 302 -14.35 -0.90 11.83
C CYS A 302 -13.81 0.52 12.10
N ALA A 303 -14.69 1.51 11.96
CA ALA A 303 -14.47 2.85 12.48
C ALA A 303 -14.32 2.81 14.01
N PHE A 304 -13.53 3.72 14.52
CA PHE A 304 -13.33 3.90 15.98
C PHE A 304 -14.36 4.87 16.53
#